data_3de3b597a50a3d2fe52199a24ceda10f
#
_entry.id   3de3b597a50a3d2fe52199a24ceda10f
#
_cell.length_a   1.000
_cell.length_b   1.000
_cell.length_c   1.000
_cell.angle_alpha   90.00
_cell.angle_beta   90.00
_cell.angle_gamma   90.00
#
_symmetry.space_group_name_H-M   'P 1'
#
loop_
_entity.id
_entity.type
_entity.pdbx_description
1 polymer ?
#
loop_
_entity_poly.entity_id
_entity_poly.type
_entity_poly.pdbx_seq_one_letter_code
_entity_poly.pdbx_strand_id
1 'polypeptide(L)'
;MKRICQYLFVWLVVSFSSAIAETPALVSAARQQTLNAVTYDGTYARIAYPMGDVSSNRGVCSDVVIRAYRSIGIDLQVLVHEDMRANFDRYPTVWHLPKPDTNIDHRRVPNLQRFFDRAGARITGSSDSDYKPGDLVTWMLPGNLPHIGIISDRLSQNSDRPLVIHNIGAGPREEDMLYSYPITGHYRYKVQ
;
A
#
# COMPACT_ATOMS: atom_id res chain seq x y z
N MET A 1 44.90 28.05 58.26
CA MET A 1 43.95 26.98 57.92
C MET A 1 43.23 27.38 56.62
N LYS A 2 43.63 26.80 55.49
CA LYS A 2 43.01 27.05 54.15
C LYS A 2 41.97 25.98 53.88
N ARG A 3 40.71 26.38 53.74
CA ARG A 3 39.63 25.48 53.35
C ARG A 3 39.64 25.33 51.82
N ILE A 4 39.87 24.12 51.32
CA ILE A 4 39.76 23.75 49.90
C ILE A 4 38.29 23.37 49.65
N CYS A 5 37.63 24.17 48.81
CA CYS A 5 36.26 23.91 48.37
C CYS A 5 36.34 23.00 47.13
N GLN A 6 35.95 21.72 47.26
CA GLN A 6 35.84 20.78 46.14
C GLN A 6 34.50 20.99 45.46
N TYR A 7 34.51 21.47 44.21
CA TYR A 7 33.32 21.50 43.35
C TYR A 7 33.14 20.11 42.69
N LEU A 8 32.08 19.42 43.07
CA LEU A 8 31.64 18.19 42.36
C LEU A 8 30.94 18.61 41.05
N PHE A 9 31.59 18.34 39.94
CA PHE A 9 30.97 18.47 38.62
C PHE A 9 30.15 17.21 38.37
N VAL A 10 28.81 17.30 38.45
CA VAL A 10 27.91 16.23 38.07
C VAL A 10 27.67 16.31 36.55
N TRP A 11 28.22 15.35 35.80
CA TRP A 11 27.95 15.21 34.37
C TRP A 11 26.56 14.57 34.19
N LEU A 12 25.61 15.34 33.67
CA LEU A 12 24.31 14.85 33.29
C LEU A 12 24.44 14.14 31.90
N VAL A 13 24.47 12.81 31.88
CA VAL A 13 24.48 12.04 30.65
C VAL A 13 23.03 12.02 30.12
N VAL A 14 22.75 12.86 29.14
CA VAL A 14 21.47 12.82 28.40
C VAL A 14 21.55 11.69 27.36
N SER A 15 20.96 10.56 27.70
CA SER A 15 20.80 9.42 26.75
C SER A 15 19.73 9.79 25.73
N PHE A 16 20.11 10.11 24.50
CA PHE A 16 19.19 10.19 23.36
C PHE A 16 18.82 8.77 22.97
N SER A 17 17.65 8.29 23.39
CA SER A 17 17.05 7.08 22.85
C SER A 17 16.46 7.43 21.48
N SER A 18 17.11 7.02 20.39
CA SER A 18 16.53 7.07 19.06
C SER A 18 15.36 6.09 19.04
N ALA A 19 14.13 6.59 19.09
CA ALA A 19 12.95 5.77 18.80
C ALA A 19 13.06 5.32 17.34
N ILE A 20 13.35 4.04 17.12
CA ILE A 20 13.22 3.42 15.81
C ILE A 20 11.72 3.44 15.50
N ALA A 21 11.31 4.16 14.45
CA ALA A 21 9.91 4.16 14.02
C ALA A 21 9.51 2.72 13.68
N GLU A 22 8.43 2.25 14.29
CA GLU A 22 7.93 0.90 14.05
C GLU A 22 7.39 0.80 12.62
N THR A 23 7.76 -0.28 11.91
CA THR A 23 7.24 -0.55 10.57
C THR A 23 5.72 -0.78 10.64
N PRO A 24 4.90 -0.02 9.90
CA PRO A 24 3.46 -0.26 9.89
C PRO A 24 3.12 -1.71 9.53
N ALA A 25 2.13 -2.29 10.20
CA ALA A 25 1.71 -3.67 9.98
C ALA A 25 1.34 -3.96 8.53
N LEU A 26 0.71 -3.00 7.84
CA LEU A 26 0.40 -3.08 6.42
C LEU A 26 1.65 -3.25 5.54
N VAL A 27 2.72 -2.49 5.83
CA VAL A 27 3.99 -2.57 5.10
C VAL A 27 4.68 -3.92 5.36
N SER A 28 4.70 -4.35 6.62
CA SER A 28 5.24 -5.67 6.99
C SER A 28 4.52 -6.81 6.26
N ALA A 29 3.18 -6.77 6.21
CA ALA A 29 2.35 -7.75 5.51
C ALA A 29 2.58 -7.74 3.99
N ALA A 30 2.74 -6.55 3.40
CA ALA A 30 3.08 -6.44 1.98
C ALA A 30 4.47 -7.01 1.69
N ARG A 31 5.46 -6.67 2.51
CA ARG A 31 6.85 -7.14 2.36
C ARG A 31 6.96 -8.66 2.49
N GLN A 32 6.20 -9.30 3.37
CA GLN A 32 6.19 -10.77 3.48
C GLN A 32 5.84 -11.45 2.15
N GLN A 33 5.04 -10.82 1.31
CA GLN A 33 4.67 -11.39 0.01
C GLN A 33 5.84 -11.41 -0.98
N THR A 34 6.87 -10.58 -0.80
CA THR A 34 8.07 -10.59 -1.67
C THR A 34 8.92 -11.84 -1.51
N LEU A 35 8.68 -12.63 -0.46
CA LEU A 35 9.35 -13.90 -0.20
C LEU A 35 8.73 -15.08 -0.97
N ASN A 36 7.58 -14.86 -1.60
CA ASN A 36 6.83 -15.91 -2.29
C ASN A 36 6.99 -15.79 -3.81
N ALA A 37 7.14 -16.93 -4.47
CA ALA A 37 7.06 -17.00 -5.94
C ALA A 37 5.59 -16.87 -6.36
N VAL A 38 5.26 -15.77 -7.03
CA VAL A 38 3.90 -15.49 -7.53
C VAL A 38 3.94 -15.27 -9.04
N THR A 39 3.19 -16.07 -9.78
CA THR A 39 2.97 -15.87 -11.21
C THR A 39 1.98 -14.72 -11.41
N TYR A 40 2.33 -13.74 -12.28
CA TYR A 40 1.43 -12.66 -12.63
C TYR A 40 0.26 -13.18 -13.46
N ASP A 41 -0.94 -13.19 -12.87
CA ASP A 41 -2.14 -13.74 -13.50
C ASP A 41 -3.37 -12.94 -13.09
N GLY A 42 -3.91 -12.19 -14.07
CA GLY A 42 -5.12 -11.38 -13.92
C GLY A 42 -6.39 -12.06 -14.44
N THR A 43 -6.33 -13.34 -14.78
CA THR A 43 -7.51 -14.07 -15.30
C THR A 43 -8.66 -14.06 -14.29
N TYR A 44 -9.88 -14.00 -14.81
CA TYR A 44 -11.08 -14.10 -13.98
C TYR A 44 -11.15 -15.46 -13.29
N ALA A 45 -11.39 -15.42 -11.97
CA ALA A 45 -11.63 -16.63 -11.18
C ALA A 45 -12.86 -16.42 -10.27
N ARG A 46 -13.64 -17.47 -10.09
CA ARG A 46 -14.65 -17.48 -9.03
C ARG A 46 -13.97 -17.74 -7.70
N ILE A 47 -14.20 -16.86 -6.76
CA ILE A 47 -13.61 -16.91 -5.42
C ILE A 47 -14.71 -16.82 -4.36
N ALA A 48 -14.40 -17.19 -3.13
CA ALA A 48 -15.34 -17.04 -2.02
C ALA A 48 -15.70 -15.56 -1.76
N TYR A 49 -16.77 -15.33 -1.04
CA TYR A 49 -17.17 -14.04 -0.51
C TYR A 49 -17.81 -14.26 0.88
N PRO A 50 -17.36 -13.56 1.93
CA PRO A 50 -16.19 -12.68 2.02
C PRO A 50 -14.84 -13.43 2.01
N MET A 51 -13.73 -12.68 2.06
CA MET A 51 -12.37 -13.18 2.22
C MET A 51 -11.87 -14.06 1.06
N GLY A 52 -12.50 -13.96 -0.11
CA GLY A 52 -12.09 -14.72 -1.29
C GLY A 52 -10.76 -14.27 -1.87
N ASP A 53 -9.91 -15.22 -2.27
CA ASP A 53 -8.62 -14.96 -2.91
C ASP A 53 -8.41 -15.92 -4.08
N VAL A 54 -7.56 -15.51 -5.01
CA VAL A 54 -7.00 -16.42 -6.00
C VAL A 54 -5.91 -17.28 -5.36
N SER A 55 -5.47 -18.35 -6.03
CA SER A 55 -4.39 -19.20 -5.49
C SER A 55 -3.19 -18.36 -5.05
N SER A 56 -2.58 -18.70 -3.90
CA SER A 56 -1.49 -17.94 -3.28
C SER A 56 -0.25 -17.78 -4.17
N ASN A 57 -0.06 -18.70 -5.13
CA ASN A 57 1.03 -18.63 -6.12
C ASN A 57 0.67 -17.82 -7.39
N ARG A 58 -0.47 -17.14 -7.42
CA ARG A 58 -0.95 -16.28 -8.50
C ARG A 58 -1.39 -14.94 -7.95
N GLY A 59 -1.33 -13.91 -8.79
CA GLY A 59 -1.86 -12.59 -8.43
C GLY A 59 -1.32 -11.50 -9.31
N VAL A 60 -1.93 -10.33 -9.19
CA VAL A 60 -1.54 -9.08 -9.85
C VAL A 60 -1.19 -8.01 -8.81
N CYS A 61 -0.94 -6.78 -9.24
CA CYS A 61 -0.59 -5.67 -8.35
C CYS A 61 -1.62 -5.42 -7.23
N SER A 62 -2.92 -5.48 -7.55
CA SER A 62 -3.98 -5.29 -6.56
C SER A 62 -4.04 -6.41 -5.51
N ASP A 63 -3.66 -7.65 -5.87
CA ASP A 63 -3.66 -8.76 -4.92
C ASP A 63 -2.60 -8.57 -3.82
N VAL A 64 -1.48 -7.89 -4.11
CA VAL A 64 -0.49 -7.49 -3.08
C VAL A 64 -1.15 -6.58 -2.04
N VAL A 65 -1.91 -5.58 -2.49
CA VAL A 65 -2.62 -4.65 -1.62
C VAL A 65 -3.72 -5.36 -0.83
N ILE A 66 -4.56 -6.13 -1.50
CA ILE A 66 -5.69 -6.86 -0.90
C ILE A 66 -5.21 -7.80 0.20
N ARG A 67 -4.16 -8.57 -0.07
CA ARG A 67 -3.59 -9.52 0.90
C ARG A 67 -2.93 -8.82 2.08
N ALA A 68 -2.25 -7.69 1.84
CA ALA A 68 -1.67 -6.90 2.92
C ALA A 68 -2.75 -6.33 3.85
N TYR A 69 -3.84 -5.77 3.31
CA TYR A 69 -4.98 -5.30 4.13
C TYR A 69 -5.66 -6.45 4.88
N ARG A 70 -5.82 -7.60 4.24
CA ARG A 70 -6.42 -8.78 4.87
C ARG A 70 -5.61 -9.26 6.08
N SER A 71 -4.28 -9.20 5.99
CA SER A 71 -3.39 -9.57 7.10
C SER A 71 -3.54 -8.67 8.33
N ILE A 72 -4.07 -7.46 8.16
CA ILE A 72 -4.39 -6.54 9.26
C ILE A 72 -5.91 -6.48 9.56
N GLY A 73 -6.67 -7.49 9.13
CA GLY A 73 -8.09 -7.63 9.44
C GLY A 73 -9.04 -6.79 8.59
N ILE A 74 -8.58 -6.24 7.45
CA ILE A 74 -9.40 -5.42 6.55
C ILE A 74 -9.66 -6.16 5.24
N ASP A 75 -10.93 -6.52 4.98
CA ASP A 75 -11.32 -7.17 3.74
C ASP A 75 -11.77 -6.14 2.68
N LEU A 76 -10.84 -5.77 1.78
CA LEU A 76 -11.15 -4.87 0.67
C LEU A 76 -12.18 -5.44 -0.31
N GLN A 77 -12.32 -6.77 -0.42
CA GLN A 77 -13.37 -7.38 -1.24
C GLN A 77 -14.75 -6.96 -0.76
N VAL A 78 -14.99 -7.06 0.55
CA VAL A 78 -16.26 -6.66 1.17
C VAL A 78 -16.47 -5.15 1.04
N LEU A 79 -15.49 -4.36 1.44
CA LEU A 79 -15.62 -2.90 1.48
C LEU A 79 -15.89 -2.30 0.09
N VAL A 80 -15.16 -2.74 -0.93
CA VAL A 80 -15.36 -2.29 -2.31
C VAL A 80 -16.72 -2.76 -2.84
N HIS A 81 -17.09 -4.02 -2.58
CA HIS A 81 -18.38 -4.55 -3.06
C HIS A 81 -19.57 -3.82 -2.43
N GLU A 82 -19.55 -3.57 -1.13
CA GLU A 82 -20.64 -2.88 -0.45
C GLU A 82 -20.77 -1.42 -0.90
N ASP A 83 -19.66 -0.70 -1.06
CA ASP A 83 -19.69 0.66 -1.60
C ASP A 83 -20.17 0.69 -3.07
N MET A 84 -19.71 -0.26 -3.91
CA MET A 84 -20.16 -0.38 -5.29
C MET A 84 -21.66 -0.73 -5.37
N ARG A 85 -22.15 -1.62 -4.52
CA ARG A 85 -23.57 -1.98 -4.46
C ARG A 85 -24.47 -0.78 -4.17
N ALA A 86 -24.00 0.10 -3.28
CA ALA A 86 -24.76 1.31 -2.90
C ALA A 86 -24.60 2.47 -3.90
N ASN A 87 -23.54 2.48 -4.73
CA ASN A 87 -23.13 3.63 -5.54
C ASN A 87 -22.59 3.22 -6.91
N PHE A 88 -23.18 2.22 -7.56
CA PHE A 88 -22.63 1.59 -8.76
C PHE A 88 -22.42 2.58 -9.92
N ASP A 89 -23.30 3.58 -10.05
CA ASP A 89 -23.20 4.65 -11.04
C ASP A 89 -21.98 5.57 -10.86
N ARG A 90 -21.33 5.53 -9.70
CA ARG A 90 -20.12 6.30 -9.39
C ARG A 90 -18.82 5.60 -9.76
N TYR A 91 -18.89 4.32 -10.10
CA TYR A 91 -17.74 3.49 -10.45
C TYR A 91 -17.47 3.46 -11.96
N PRO A 92 -16.24 3.14 -12.38
CA PRO A 92 -15.91 3.06 -13.80
C PRO A 92 -16.77 2.05 -14.55
N THR A 93 -17.27 2.43 -15.72
CA THR A 93 -18.16 1.60 -16.56
C THR A 93 -17.42 0.85 -17.68
N VAL A 94 -16.10 0.91 -17.69
CA VAL A 94 -15.24 0.39 -18.79
C VAL A 94 -15.37 -1.11 -19.05
N TRP A 95 -15.95 -1.86 -18.13
CA TRP A 95 -16.21 -3.31 -18.29
C TRP A 95 -17.65 -3.61 -18.69
N HIS A 96 -18.50 -2.58 -18.86
CA HIS A 96 -19.91 -2.71 -19.26
C HIS A 96 -20.71 -3.73 -18.43
N LEU A 97 -20.41 -3.83 -17.13
CA LEU A 97 -21.12 -4.74 -16.22
C LEU A 97 -22.45 -4.12 -15.79
N PRO A 98 -23.52 -4.90 -15.68
CA PRO A 98 -24.82 -4.42 -15.22
C PRO A 98 -24.93 -4.30 -13.70
N LYS A 99 -24.02 -4.90 -12.97
CA LYS A 99 -23.99 -4.95 -11.50
C LYS A 99 -22.59 -5.26 -10.98
N PRO A 100 -22.30 -4.99 -9.68
CA PRO A 100 -21.05 -5.38 -9.05
C PRO A 100 -20.81 -6.90 -9.09
N ASP A 101 -19.52 -7.28 -9.19
CA ASP A 101 -19.05 -8.66 -9.18
C ASP A 101 -18.00 -8.86 -8.06
N THR A 102 -18.39 -9.62 -7.04
CA THR A 102 -17.53 -9.91 -5.87
C THR A 102 -16.22 -10.61 -6.23
N ASN A 103 -16.15 -11.27 -7.39
CA ASN A 103 -14.97 -12.05 -7.79
C ASN A 103 -13.82 -11.17 -8.30
N ILE A 104 -14.14 -9.97 -8.87
CA ILE A 104 -13.14 -9.21 -9.62
C ILE A 104 -13.08 -7.72 -9.27
N ASP A 105 -14.15 -7.11 -8.77
CA ASP A 105 -14.23 -5.66 -8.67
C ASP A 105 -13.16 -5.05 -7.75
N HIS A 106 -12.87 -5.67 -6.62
CA HIS A 106 -11.82 -5.26 -5.70
C HIS A 106 -10.40 -5.49 -6.25
N ARG A 107 -10.24 -6.29 -7.30
CA ARG A 107 -8.97 -6.55 -7.99
C ARG A 107 -8.69 -5.57 -9.13
N ARG A 108 -9.63 -4.69 -9.45
CA ARG A 108 -9.51 -3.67 -10.50
C ARG A 108 -9.01 -2.36 -9.93
N VAL A 109 -7.82 -1.93 -10.34
CA VAL A 109 -7.19 -0.70 -9.82
C VAL A 109 -8.10 0.53 -9.97
N PRO A 110 -8.81 0.77 -11.10
CA PRO A 110 -9.74 1.90 -11.19
C PRO A 110 -10.89 1.86 -10.18
N ASN A 111 -11.36 0.68 -9.79
CA ASN A 111 -12.37 0.54 -8.74
C ASN A 111 -11.76 0.84 -7.35
N LEU A 112 -10.56 0.36 -7.07
CA LEU A 112 -9.85 0.69 -5.84
C LEU A 112 -9.59 2.20 -5.73
N GLN A 113 -9.15 2.87 -6.80
CA GLN A 113 -9.00 4.32 -6.84
C GLN A 113 -10.33 5.01 -6.47
N ARG A 114 -11.42 4.62 -7.10
CA ARG A 114 -12.75 5.20 -6.83
C ARG A 114 -13.19 4.95 -5.38
N PHE A 115 -12.97 3.75 -4.88
CA PHE A 115 -13.26 3.42 -3.48
C PHE A 115 -12.47 4.31 -2.51
N PHE A 116 -11.17 4.43 -2.70
CA PHE A 116 -10.32 5.26 -1.82
C PHE A 116 -10.67 6.75 -1.92
N ASP A 117 -11.03 7.26 -3.11
CA ASP A 117 -11.54 8.62 -3.28
C ASP A 117 -12.81 8.86 -2.46
N ARG A 118 -13.76 7.94 -2.55
CA ARG A 118 -15.03 8.02 -1.84
C ARG A 118 -14.87 7.87 -0.35
N ALA A 119 -13.90 7.10 0.10
CA ALA A 119 -13.53 6.94 1.50
C ALA A 119 -12.78 8.17 2.07
N GLY A 120 -12.54 9.22 1.27
CA GLY A 120 -11.82 10.42 1.70
C GLY A 120 -10.32 10.18 1.95
N ALA A 121 -9.76 9.12 1.37
CA ALA A 121 -8.38 8.70 1.61
C ALA A 121 -7.35 9.38 0.69
N ARG A 122 -7.78 10.14 -0.33
CA ARG A 122 -6.88 10.79 -1.28
C ARG A 122 -6.00 11.83 -0.60
N ILE A 123 -4.69 11.76 -0.90
CA ILE A 123 -3.69 12.75 -0.52
C ILE A 123 -3.45 13.66 -1.75
N THR A 124 -3.46 14.97 -1.54
CA THR A 124 -3.28 15.97 -2.62
C THR A 124 -1.85 16.50 -2.72
N GLY A 125 -0.98 16.21 -1.75
CA GLY A 125 0.43 16.54 -1.79
C GLY A 125 1.18 15.74 -2.86
N SER A 126 2.27 16.30 -3.37
CA SER A 126 3.11 15.68 -4.41
C SER A 126 4.62 15.79 -4.12
N SER A 127 5.01 16.27 -2.94
CA SER A 127 6.41 16.27 -2.49
C SER A 127 6.80 14.89 -1.95
N ASP A 128 8.09 14.57 -1.99
CA ASP A 128 8.59 13.29 -1.45
C ASP A 128 8.20 13.08 0.01
N SER A 129 8.11 14.15 0.79
CA SER A 129 7.70 14.12 2.19
C SER A 129 6.22 13.79 2.43
N ASP A 130 5.38 13.85 1.40
CA ASP A 130 3.95 13.51 1.51
C ASP A 130 3.72 11.99 1.51
N TYR A 131 4.63 11.24 0.88
CA TYR A 131 4.56 9.77 0.84
C TYR A 131 5.02 9.17 2.16
N LYS A 132 4.12 8.51 2.86
CA LYS A 132 4.40 7.86 4.15
C LYS A 132 4.32 6.34 4.01
N PRO A 133 5.06 5.59 4.85
CA PRO A 133 4.95 4.13 4.88
C PRO A 133 3.50 3.68 5.02
N GLY A 134 3.09 2.76 4.15
CA GLY A 134 1.72 2.23 4.10
C GLY A 134 0.75 3.00 3.20
N ASP A 135 1.16 4.15 2.65
CA ASP A 135 0.36 4.82 1.62
C ASP A 135 0.25 3.95 0.36
N LEU A 136 -0.87 4.11 -0.33
CA LEU A 136 -1.11 3.47 -1.62
C LEU A 136 -0.84 4.48 -2.73
N VAL A 137 -0.10 4.07 -3.74
CA VAL A 137 0.11 4.87 -4.94
C VAL A 137 -0.37 4.10 -6.16
N THR A 138 -0.97 4.81 -7.10
CA THR A 138 -1.40 4.25 -8.37
C THR A 138 -0.71 4.97 -9.53
N TRP A 139 -0.44 4.22 -10.59
CA TRP A 139 0.21 4.70 -11.81
C TRP A 139 -0.55 4.30 -13.06
N MET A 140 -0.22 4.94 -14.16
CA MET A 140 -0.58 4.47 -15.50
C MET A 140 0.69 3.99 -16.19
N LEU A 141 0.78 2.68 -16.39
CA LEU A 141 1.88 2.06 -17.13
C LEU A 141 1.67 2.21 -18.66
N PRO A 142 2.73 2.00 -19.47
CA PRO A 142 2.58 1.91 -20.92
C PRO A 142 1.46 0.94 -21.33
N GLY A 143 0.74 1.26 -22.39
CA GLY A 143 -0.41 0.48 -22.83
C GLY A 143 -1.70 0.76 -22.04
N ASN A 144 -1.78 1.87 -21.31
CA ASN A 144 -2.92 2.25 -20.46
C ASN A 144 -3.27 1.18 -19.40
N LEU A 145 -2.23 0.61 -18.79
CA LEU A 145 -2.38 -0.40 -17.74
C LEU A 145 -2.34 0.26 -16.36
N PRO A 146 -3.47 0.33 -15.64
CA PRO A 146 -3.50 0.85 -14.26
C PRO A 146 -2.71 -0.07 -13.33
N HIS A 147 -1.92 0.53 -12.45
CA HIS A 147 -1.07 -0.17 -11.51
C HIS A 147 -1.21 0.41 -10.10
N ILE A 148 -0.92 -0.40 -9.06
CA ILE A 148 -0.99 0.00 -7.65
C ILE A 148 0.13 -0.65 -6.85
N GLY A 149 0.62 0.06 -5.83
CA GLY A 149 1.60 -0.44 -4.87
C GLY A 149 1.47 0.23 -3.51
N ILE A 150 2.25 -0.23 -2.55
CA ILE A 150 2.30 0.23 -1.17
C ILE A 150 3.65 0.89 -0.92
N ILE A 151 3.67 2.10 -0.37
CA ILE A 151 4.89 2.81 0.03
C ILE A 151 5.54 2.06 1.19
N SER A 152 6.82 1.76 1.03
CA SER A 152 7.66 1.13 2.05
C SER A 152 8.13 2.13 3.12
N ASP A 153 8.59 1.61 4.25
CA ASP A 153 9.35 2.31 5.29
C ASP A 153 10.86 2.33 4.99
N ARG A 154 11.29 1.72 3.88
CA ARG A 154 12.69 1.71 3.42
C ARG A 154 12.90 2.71 2.30
N LEU A 155 14.08 3.33 2.31
CA LEU A 155 14.51 4.24 1.25
C LEU A 155 15.38 3.52 0.23
N SER A 156 15.34 4.00 -1.00
CA SER A 156 16.27 3.61 -2.05
C SER A 156 17.68 4.13 -1.72
N GLN A 157 18.67 3.27 -1.87
CA GLN A 157 20.08 3.68 -1.70
C GLN A 157 20.58 4.60 -2.82
N ASN A 158 19.85 4.67 -3.93
CA ASN A 158 20.27 5.43 -5.11
C ASN A 158 19.58 6.80 -5.22
N SER A 159 18.42 6.99 -4.56
CA SER A 159 17.59 8.19 -4.77
C SER A 159 17.06 8.82 -3.49
N ASP A 160 17.32 8.22 -2.32
CA ASP A 160 16.77 8.60 -1.01
C ASP A 160 15.21 8.65 -0.96
N ARG A 161 14.54 8.12 -1.99
CA ARG A 161 13.09 8.04 -2.09
C ARG A 161 12.57 6.76 -1.44
N PRO A 162 11.32 6.73 -0.94
CA PRO A 162 10.74 5.51 -0.42
C PRO A 162 10.63 4.45 -1.52
N LEU A 163 10.98 3.20 -1.17
CA LEU A 163 10.73 2.06 -2.02
C LEU A 163 9.23 1.80 -2.11
N VAL A 164 8.81 1.05 -3.11
CA VAL A 164 7.42 0.63 -3.33
C VAL A 164 7.35 -0.89 -3.34
N ILE A 165 6.35 -1.44 -2.62
CA ILE A 165 6.04 -2.87 -2.67
C ILE A 165 4.89 -3.07 -3.65
N HIS A 166 5.14 -3.79 -4.72
CA HIS A 166 4.18 -4.01 -5.81
C HIS A 166 4.47 -5.29 -6.59
N ASN A 167 3.63 -5.62 -7.59
CA ASN A 167 3.88 -6.70 -8.55
C ASN A 167 3.56 -6.20 -9.98
N ILE A 168 4.57 -6.01 -10.80
CA ILE A 168 4.46 -5.55 -12.19
C ILE A 168 4.70 -6.69 -13.21
N GLY A 169 4.71 -7.94 -12.79
CA GLY A 169 4.88 -9.10 -13.67
C GLY A 169 5.91 -10.14 -13.21
N ALA A 170 6.90 -9.72 -12.41
CA ALA A 170 7.98 -10.60 -11.94
C ALA A 170 7.77 -11.14 -10.51
N GLY A 171 6.53 -11.15 -10.02
CA GLY A 171 6.19 -11.41 -8.63
C GLY A 171 6.27 -10.15 -7.76
N PRO A 172 5.81 -10.23 -6.49
CA PRO A 172 5.90 -9.11 -5.56
C PRO A 172 7.35 -8.71 -5.29
N ARG A 173 7.65 -7.40 -5.38
CA ARG A 173 8.98 -6.83 -5.14
C ARG A 173 8.89 -5.54 -4.36
N GLU A 174 9.98 -5.18 -3.69
CA GLU A 174 10.18 -3.90 -3.03
C GLU A 174 11.32 -3.19 -3.77
N GLU A 175 10.99 -2.14 -4.57
CA GLU A 175 11.95 -1.50 -5.45
C GLU A 175 11.70 0.01 -5.64
N ASP A 176 12.70 0.73 -6.17
CA ASP A 176 12.66 2.17 -6.41
C ASP A 176 11.89 2.45 -7.72
N MET A 177 10.58 2.63 -7.61
CA MET A 177 9.75 2.90 -8.78
C MET A 177 8.77 4.07 -8.62
N LEU A 178 8.82 4.80 -7.52
CA LEU A 178 7.80 5.80 -7.19
C LEU A 178 7.50 6.77 -8.35
N TYR A 179 8.52 7.25 -9.03
CA TYR A 179 8.39 8.17 -10.15
C TYR A 179 8.72 7.56 -11.52
N SER A 180 8.76 6.23 -11.64
CA SER A 180 9.05 5.57 -12.91
C SER A 180 7.93 5.71 -13.94
N TYR A 181 6.71 6.01 -13.49
CA TYR A 181 5.53 6.16 -14.35
C TYR A 181 4.64 7.30 -13.85
N PRO A 182 3.74 7.85 -14.70
CA PRO A 182 2.77 8.88 -14.29
C PRO A 182 1.90 8.40 -13.13
N ILE A 183 1.96 9.11 -12.00
CA ILE A 183 1.14 8.84 -10.82
C ILE A 183 -0.29 9.31 -11.12
N THR A 184 -1.28 8.44 -10.84
CA THR A 184 -2.71 8.70 -11.04
C THR A 184 -3.48 8.85 -9.73
N GLY A 185 -2.87 8.48 -8.61
CA GLY A 185 -3.47 8.66 -7.29
C GLY A 185 -2.49 8.35 -6.16
N HIS A 186 -2.72 9.02 -5.02
CA HIS A 186 -2.00 8.82 -3.77
C HIS A 186 -3.04 8.77 -2.65
N TYR A 187 -3.02 7.72 -1.83
CA TYR A 187 -4.05 7.46 -0.82
C TYR A 187 -3.44 7.01 0.49
N ARG A 188 -4.02 7.48 1.60
CA ARG A 188 -3.73 7.00 2.96
C ARG A 188 -4.99 6.44 3.57
N TYR A 189 -5.11 5.12 3.59
CA TYR A 189 -6.32 4.44 4.03
C TYR A 189 -6.01 3.43 5.14
N LYS A 190 -6.51 3.68 6.36
CA LYS A 190 -6.40 2.78 7.54
C LYS A 190 -5.00 2.14 7.69
N VAL A 191 -3.96 2.97 7.60
CA VAL A 191 -2.58 2.54 7.89
C VAL A 191 -2.45 2.36 9.39
N GLN A 192 -2.05 1.18 9.82
CA GLN A 192 -1.81 0.83 11.23
C GLN A 192 -0.37 0.36 11.40
#